data_fe13e2c1c15f232592012cb742668a61
#
_entry.id   fe13e2c1c15f232592012cb742668a61
#
_cell.length_a   1.000
_cell.length_b   1.000
_cell.length_c   1.000
_cell.angle_alpha   90.00
_cell.angle_beta   90.00
_cell.angle_gamma   90.00
#
_symmetry.space_group_name_H-M   'P 1'
#
loop_
_entity.id
_entity.type
_entity.pdbx_description
1 polymer ?
#
loop_
_entity_poly.entity_id
_entity_poly.type
_entity_poly.pdbx_seq_one_letter_code
_entity_poly.pdbx_strand_id
1 'polypeptide(L)'
;MVVAGMTLTTGLSALQGDPVEAEEALPLPARDGRVVLYVMDQPDLGLTDDMAPHIDQINYAFALLEGGEADGSHWQGIRQLEGYLARHGHIDGVLSVGGWGAEGFSDACATAEGRKRLADSILRLMDRYGFTGVDIDWEYPGSSAAGIKSREEDVDNWYALLALLRQGLDQRQTERGRDYLLSVALGAGAEQLAMVDGERLGGLVDQAVVMAYDLQGFDRITGHHAGLYPAGDTPNSGAFAVNALTDSGLFAGKILLGIPAYGRVWRQVSGDNDGLHQRAATAGNRTLRYDELQQLESQGYTRHDDEEAQATWWLGCGNFVSGEDEASLTAKADWLRENGLLGAAVWAQHQDPGGALLMTLSGALAPSPVADGD
;
A
#
# COMPACT_ATOMS: atom_id res chain seq x y z
N MET A 1 84.32 -7.56 -29.18
CA MET A 1 83.54 -7.78 -27.94
C MET A 1 82.12 -7.35 -28.23
N VAL A 2 81.26 -8.36 -28.48
CA VAL A 2 79.87 -8.14 -28.83
C VAL A 2 79.07 -8.47 -27.59
N VAL A 3 78.27 -7.55 -27.10
CA VAL A 3 77.41 -7.75 -25.98
C VAL A 3 75.99 -7.95 -26.55
N ALA A 4 75.43 -9.14 -26.36
CA ALA A 4 74.07 -9.50 -26.77
C ALA A 4 73.08 -9.00 -25.71
N GLY A 5 72.10 -8.17 -26.13
CA GLY A 5 70.98 -7.74 -25.32
C GLY A 5 69.85 -8.77 -25.39
N MET A 6 69.44 -9.28 -24.25
CA MET A 6 68.30 -10.17 -24.09
C MET A 6 67.05 -9.33 -23.76
N THR A 7 66.07 -9.30 -24.68
CA THR A 7 64.75 -8.70 -24.46
C THR A 7 63.81 -9.74 -23.85
N LEU A 8 63.39 -9.51 -22.61
CA LEU A 8 62.30 -10.28 -21.98
C LEU A 8 60.95 -9.70 -22.44
N THR A 9 60.17 -10.50 -23.15
CA THR A 9 58.75 -10.23 -23.42
C THR A 9 57.92 -10.87 -22.32
N THR A 10 57.33 -10.04 -21.46
CA THR A 10 56.28 -10.45 -20.52
C THR A 10 54.94 -10.51 -21.23
N GLY A 11 54.45 -11.75 -21.47
CA GLY A 11 53.10 -11.94 -21.95
C GLY A 11 52.10 -11.71 -20.81
N LEU A 12 51.30 -10.66 -20.91
CA LEU A 12 50.03 -10.55 -20.14
C LEU A 12 48.96 -11.41 -20.83
N SER A 13 48.62 -12.55 -20.21
CA SER A 13 47.44 -13.30 -20.57
C SER A 13 46.22 -12.60 -19.94
N ALA A 14 45.44 -11.94 -20.73
CA ALA A 14 44.13 -11.42 -20.30
C ALA A 14 43.18 -12.59 -20.14
N LEU A 15 42.74 -12.87 -18.90
CA LEU A 15 41.61 -13.72 -18.62
C LEU A 15 40.36 -13.02 -19.14
N GLN A 16 39.89 -13.38 -20.32
CA GLN A 16 38.53 -13.10 -20.77
C GLN A 16 37.61 -13.97 -19.93
N GLY A 17 36.94 -13.37 -18.94
CA GLY A 17 35.76 -13.99 -18.33
C GLY A 17 34.66 -14.06 -19.39
N ASP A 18 34.04 -15.23 -19.52
CA ASP A 18 32.86 -15.39 -20.37
C ASP A 18 31.79 -14.37 -19.92
N PRO A 19 31.05 -13.75 -20.86
CA PRO A 19 29.93 -12.92 -20.50
C PRO A 19 28.91 -13.75 -19.70
N VAL A 20 28.63 -13.31 -18.47
CA VAL A 20 27.50 -13.86 -17.69
C VAL A 20 26.27 -13.60 -18.56
N GLU A 21 25.67 -14.66 -19.07
CA GLU A 21 24.38 -14.57 -19.76
C GLU A 21 23.42 -13.88 -18.81
N ALA A 22 22.86 -12.76 -19.23
CA ALA A 22 21.80 -12.11 -18.48
C ALA A 22 20.64 -13.11 -18.40
N GLU A 23 20.30 -13.54 -17.19
CA GLU A 23 19.15 -14.39 -16.94
C GLU A 23 17.94 -13.69 -17.53
N GLU A 24 17.28 -14.34 -18.49
CA GLU A 24 16.14 -13.78 -19.20
C GLU A 24 15.05 -13.51 -18.14
N ALA A 25 14.70 -12.25 -17.92
CA ALA A 25 13.67 -11.88 -16.96
C ALA A 25 12.37 -12.61 -17.29
N LEU A 26 11.79 -13.29 -16.31
CA LEU A 26 10.51 -13.98 -16.47
C LEU A 26 9.46 -12.96 -16.98
N PRO A 27 8.61 -13.34 -17.94
CA PRO A 27 7.57 -12.45 -18.42
C PRO A 27 6.63 -12.10 -17.26
N LEU A 28 6.31 -10.81 -17.12
CA LEU A 28 5.38 -10.34 -16.10
C LEU A 28 4.00 -10.96 -16.35
N PRO A 29 3.29 -11.41 -15.30
CA PRO A 29 1.94 -11.92 -15.44
C PRO A 29 1.02 -10.82 -15.97
N ALA A 30 0.18 -11.15 -16.97
CA ALA A 30 -0.87 -10.23 -17.41
C ALA A 30 -1.90 -10.07 -16.27
N ARG A 31 -2.30 -8.84 -15.96
CA ARG A 31 -3.27 -8.51 -14.91
C ARG A 31 -4.23 -7.41 -15.38
N ASP A 32 -5.47 -7.49 -14.91
CA ASP A 32 -6.51 -6.49 -15.14
C ASP A 32 -6.61 -5.51 -13.94
N GLY A 33 -5.46 -5.10 -13.39
CA GLY A 33 -5.37 -4.17 -12.28
C GLY A 33 -3.95 -4.01 -11.76
N ARG A 34 -3.65 -2.83 -11.27
CA ARG A 34 -2.35 -2.49 -10.67
C ARG A 34 -2.25 -3.07 -9.26
N VAL A 35 -1.09 -3.60 -8.91
CA VAL A 35 -0.78 -4.08 -7.55
C VAL A 35 0.29 -3.18 -6.93
N VAL A 36 -0.10 -2.48 -5.88
CA VAL A 36 0.76 -1.61 -5.07
C VAL A 36 1.08 -2.31 -3.77
N LEU A 37 2.35 -2.33 -3.37
CA LEU A 37 2.80 -2.90 -2.11
C LEU A 37 3.38 -1.81 -1.21
N TYR A 38 2.81 -1.63 -0.01
CA TYR A 38 3.44 -0.79 1.00
C TYR A 38 4.55 -1.57 1.71
N VAL A 39 5.73 -0.97 1.77
CA VAL A 39 6.92 -1.53 2.41
C VAL A 39 7.38 -0.58 3.51
N MET A 40 7.22 -1.00 4.77
CA MET A 40 7.70 -0.23 5.91
C MET A 40 9.22 -0.30 6.01
N ASP A 41 9.83 0.83 6.36
CA ASP A 41 11.27 0.88 6.63
C ASP A 41 11.65 0.00 7.82
N GLN A 42 12.58 -0.90 7.57
CA GLN A 42 13.20 -1.78 8.57
C GLN A 42 14.53 -2.29 8.03
N PRO A 43 15.44 -2.81 8.89
CA PRO A 43 16.77 -3.27 8.47
C PRO A 43 16.74 -4.37 7.39
N ASP A 44 15.71 -5.21 7.41
CA ASP A 44 15.44 -6.22 6.38
C ASP A 44 14.03 -6.01 5.85
N LEU A 45 13.90 -5.57 4.61
CA LEU A 45 12.60 -5.30 3.99
C LEU A 45 11.82 -6.57 3.64
N GLY A 46 12.44 -7.75 3.69
CA GLY A 46 11.81 -9.03 3.36
C GLY A 46 11.32 -9.14 1.92
N LEU A 47 11.83 -8.31 1.00
CA LEU A 47 11.51 -8.37 -0.43
C LEU A 47 12.33 -9.48 -1.10
N THR A 48 11.65 -10.38 -1.79
CA THR A 48 12.28 -11.47 -2.56
C THR A 48 12.09 -11.26 -4.06
N ASP A 49 12.98 -11.85 -4.88
CA ASP A 49 12.87 -11.71 -6.32
C ASP A 49 11.62 -12.43 -6.87
N ASP A 50 11.10 -13.45 -6.16
CA ASP A 50 9.83 -14.14 -6.51
C ASP A 50 8.59 -13.22 -6.35
N MET A 51 8.65 -12.20 -5.49
CA MET A 51 7.58 -11.22 -5.36
C MET A 51 7.54 -10.22 -6.54
N ALA A 52 8.68 -9.94 -7.14
CA ALA A 52 8.81 -8.86 -8.13
C ALA A 52 7.82 -8.96 -9.30
N PRO A 53 7.54 -10.14 -9.90
CA PRO A 53 6.56 -10.24 -10.98
C PRO A 53 5.13 -9.86 -10.57
N HIS A 54 4.85 -9.80 -9.27
CA HIS A 54 3.52 -9.55 -8.70
C HIS A 54 3.32 -8.10 -8.24
N ILE A 55 4.34 -7.24 -8.40
CA ILE A 55 4.34 -5.86 -7.92
C ILE A 55 4.49 -4.90 -9.10
N ASP A 56 3.62 -3.91 -9.21
CA ASP A 56 3.77 -2.80 -10.16
C ASP A 56 4.37 -1.55 -9.51
N GLN A 57 4.17 -1.41 -8.18
CA GLN A 57 4.60 -0.24 -7.44
C GLN A 57 4.90 -0.60 -5.98
N ILE A 58 5.96 -0.01 -5.44
CA ILE A 58 6.27 -0.03 -4.01
C ILE A 58 6.12 1.37 -3.44
N ASN A 59 5.23 1.52 -2.45
CA ASN A 59 5.15 2.71 -1.61
C ASN A 59 6.04 2.50 -0.39
N TYR A 60 7.16 3.22 -0.32
CA TYR A 60 8.11 3.11 0.78
C TYR A 60 7.67 3.94 1.98
N ALA A 61 7.27 3.30 3.03
CA ALA A 61 6.64 3.88 4.20
C ALA A 61 7.61 3.93 5.40
N PHE A 62 7.88 5.04 6.02
CA PHE A 62 7.40 6.38 5.72
C PHE A 62 8.55 7.38 5.82
N ALA A 63 8.50 8.48 5.06
CA ALA A 63 9.15 9.70 5.49
C ALA A 63 8.28 10.38 6.55
N LEU A 64 8.87 10.83 7.64
CA LEU A 64 8.19 11.57 8.69
C LEU A 64 8.39 13.07 8.51
N LEU A 65 7.69 13.89 9.30
CA LEU A 65 7.88 15.33 9.29
C LEU A 65 8.70 15.76 10.50
N GLU A 66 9.83 16.42 10.25
CA GLU A 66 10.66 17.04 11.27
C GLU A 66 10.90 18.52 10.94
N GLY A 67 10.61 19.41 11.87
CA GLY A 67 10.76 20.86 11.67
C GLY A 67 9.95 21.44 10.50
N GLY A 68 8.87 20.75 10.07
CA GLY A 68 8.02 21.12 8.94
C GLY A 68 8.59 20.77 7.58
N GLU A 69 9.53 19.82 7.52
CA GLU A 69 10.11 19.24 6.31
C GLU A 69 10.02 17.71 6.36
N ALA A 70 9.99 17.05 5.20
CA ALA A 70 10.05 15.59 5.12
C ALA A 70 11.45 15.09 5.46
N ASP A 71 11.52 14.10 6.35
CA ASP A 71 12.74 13.48 6.82
C ASP A 71 12.74 11.96 6.65
N GLY A 72 13.83 11.44 6.11
CA GLY A 72 14.12 10.01 5.98
C GLY A 72 15.44 9.63 6.64
N SER A 73 15.94 10.46 7.57
CA SER A 73 17.24 10.20 8.23
C SER A 73 17.23 8.95 9.11
N HIS A 74 16.06 8.52 9.55
CA HIS A 74 15.86 7.31 10.36
C HIS A 74 15.84 6.02 9.54
N TRP A 75 15.79 6.08 8.22
CA TRP A 75 15.67 4.90 7.35
C TRP A 75 16.86 3.96 7.44
N GLN A 76 16.55 2.67 7.55
CA GLN A 76 17.52 1.58 7.68
C GLN A 76 17.55 0.70 6.44
N GLY A 77 16.42 0.52 5.76
CA GLY A 77 16.24 -0.37 4.61
C GLY A 77 16.38 0.30 3.25
N ILE A 78 16.52 1.63 3.17
CA ILE A 78 16.47 2.37 1.89
C ILE A 78 17.49 1.86 0.86
N ARG A 79 18.69 1.42 1.27
CA ARG A 79 19.69 0.89 0.34
C ARG A 79 19.29 -0.49 -0.24
N GLN A 80 18.57 -1.28 0.55
CA GLN A 80 18.02 -2.55 0.08
C GLN A 80 16.92 -2.29 -0.95
N LEU A 81 16.05 -1.29 -0.71
CA LEU A 81 15.02 -0.89 -1.68
C LEU A 81 15.63 -0.39 -2.98
N GLU A 82 16.63 0.53 -2.93
CA GLU A 82 17.33 1.02 -4.12
C GLU A 82 17.89 -0.14 -4.96
N GLY A 83 18.53 -1.11 -4.28
CA GLY A 83 19.06 -2.32 -4.95
C GLY A 83 17.98 -3.21 -5.54
N TYR A 84 16.82 -3.35 -4.88
CA TYR A 84 15.69 -4.12 -5.37
C TYR A 84 15.06 -3.48 -6.61
N LEU A 85 14.75 -2.18 -6.57
CA LEU A 85 14.20 -1.43 -7.70
C LEU A 85 15.15 -1.41 -8.90
N ALA A 86 16.46 -1.34 -8.65
CA ALA A 86 17.46 -1.38 -9.74
C ALA A 86 17.49 -2.73 -10.48
N ARG A 87 17.22 -3.85 -9.78
CA ARG A 87 17.09 -5.19 -10.41
C ARG A 87 15.74 -5.39 -11.10
N HIS A 88 14.70 -4.74 -10.61
CA HIS A 88 13.32 -4.92 -11.08
C HIS A 88 12.76 -3.61 -11.64
N GLY A 89 13.36 -3.13 -12.73
CA GLY A 89 13.10 -1.82 -13.33
C GLY A 89 11.67 -1.57 -13.86
N HIS A 90 10.77 -2.58 -13.79
CA HIS A 90 9.35 -2.42 -14.07
C HIS A 90 8.55 -1.91 -12.87
N ILE A 91 9.14 -1.96 -11.65
CA ILE A 91 8.48 -1.56 -10.41
C ILE A 91 8.69 -0.06 -10.18
N ASP A 92 7.60 0.69 -10.05
CA ASP A 92 7.66 2.08 -9.63
C ASP A 92 8.00 2.19 -8.14
N GLY A 93 9.01 2.97 -7.79
CA GLY A 93 9.30 3.32 -6.39
C GLY A 93 8.65 4.64 -6.01
N VAL A 94 7.76 4.66 -5.04
CA VAL A 94 7.01 5.83 -4.58
C VAL A 94 7.35 6.14 -3.13
N LEU A 95 7.63 7.40 -2.84
CA LEU A 95 7.91 7.90 -1.50
C LEU A 95 6.60 8.14 -0.76
N SER A 96 6.29 7.35 0.26
CA SER A 96 5.15 7.60 1.13
C SER A 96 5.56 8.48 2.32
N VAL A 97 4.76 9.53 2.58
CA VAL A 97 5.02 10.54 3.62
C VAL A 97 3.85 10.57 4.59
N GLY A 98 4.11 10.33 5.86
CA GLY A 98 3.08 10.37 6.90
C GLY A 98 2.89 9.06 7.65
N GLY A 99 1.69 8.49 7.56
CA GLY A 99 1.24 7.29 8.26
C GLY A 99 0.50 7.58 9.56
N TRP A 100 -0.11 6.55 10.15
CA TRP A 100 -0.90 6.67 11.37
C TRP A 100 -0.13 7.31 12.53
N GLY A 101 -0.65 8.41 13.05
CA GLY A 101 -0.04 9.15 14.16
C GLY A 101 1.15 10.02 13.77
N ALA A 102 1.46 10.17 12.47
CA ALA A 102 2.53 11.05 12.00
C ALA A 102 2.16 12.52 12.25
N GLU A 103 2.87 13.15 13.16
CA GLU A 103 2.69 14.56 13.52
C GLU A 103 3.36 15.49 12.50
N GLY A 104 2.93 16.75 12.53
CA GLY A 104 3.62 17.85 11.84
C GLY A 104 2.92 18.41 10.61
N PHE A 105 2.02 17.67 9.95
CA PHE A 105 1.31 18.13 8.74
C PHE A 105 0.51 19.40 9.00
N SER A 106 -0.34 19.42 10.05
CA SER A 106 -1.19 20.56 10.37
C SER A 106 -0.38 21.82 10.64
N ASP A 107 0.78 21.70 11.32
CA ASP A 107 1.65 22.85 11.55
C ASP A 107 2.43 23.27 10.30
N ALA A 108 2.98 22.32 9.55
CA ALA A 108 3.72 22.59 8.32
C ALA A 108 2.81 23.22 7.24
N CYS A 109 1.53 22.79 7.19
CA CYS A 109 0.59 23.24 6.18
C CYS A 109 -0.18 24.51 6.55
N ALA A 110 -0.06 25.02 7.79
CA ALA A 110 -0.84 26.16 8.26
C ALA A 110 -0.60 27.46 7.46
N THR A 111 0.56 27.64 6.85
CA THR A 111 0.90 28.81 6.03
C THR A 111 1.33 28.45 4.62
N ALA A 112 1.21 29.37 3.68
CA ALA A 112 1.65 29.15 2.30
C ALA A 112 3.17 28.85 2.22
N GLU A 113 3.98 29.54 3.01
CA GLU A 113 5.43 29.32 3.10
C GLU A 113 5.75 27.95 3.70
N GLY A 114 5.00 27.52 4.70
CA GLY A 114 5.15 26.19 5.33
C GLY A 114 4.81 25.08 4.33
N ARG A 115 3.66 25.17 3.65
CA ARG A 115 3.27 24.22 2.60
C ARG A 115 4.31 24.12 1.48
N LYS A 116 4.81 25.28 1.03
CA LYS A 116 5.85 25.31 0.00
C LYS A 116 7.14 24.62 0.49
N ARG A 117 7.58 24.93 1.73
CA ARG A 117 8.78 24.30 2.32
C ARG A 117 8.62 22.79 2.43
N LEU A 118 7.45 22.31 2.89
CA LEU A 118 7.16 20.89 2.97
C LEU A 118 7.15 20.24 1.58
N ALA A 119 6.44 20.79 0.60
CA ALA A 119 6.42 20.27 -0.77
C ALA A 119 7.82 20.20 -1.37
N ASP A 120 8.61 21.27 -1.25
CA ASP A 120 9.99 21.31 -1.76
C ASP A 120 10.86 20.25 -1.07
N SER A 121 10.69 19.98 0.24
CA SER A 121 11.46 18.97 0.96
C SER A 121 11.08 17.55 0.53
N ILE A 122 9.80 17.26 0.36
CA ILE A 122 9.31 15.97 -0.17
C ILE A 122 9.90 15.71 -1.54
N LEU A 123 9.81 16.68 -2.45
CA LEU A 123 10.34 16.55 -3.80
C LEU A 123 11.87 16.39 -3.85
N ARG A 124 12.61 17.07 -2.95
CA ARG A 124 14.07 16.85 -2.80
C ARG A 124 14.39 15.45 -2.30
N LEU A 125 13.60 14.93 -1.33
CA LEU A 125 13.80 13.61 -0.78
C LEU A 125 13.50 12.54 -1.84
N MET A 126 12.40 12.69 -2.60
CA MET A 126 12.07 11.87 -3.76
C MET A 126 13.22 11.82 -4.78
N ASP A 127 13.75 12.99 -5.17
CA ASP A 127 14.85 13.10 -6.14
C ASP A 127 16.14 12.45 -5.63
N ARG A 128 16.45 12.60 -4.34
CA ARG A 128 17.66 12.07 -3.71
C ARG A 128 17.75 10.55 -3.79
N TYR A 129 16.65 9.86 -3.65
CA TYR A 129 16.58 8.40 -3.63
C TYR A 129 16.01 7.80 -4.93
N GLY A 130 15.77 8.63 -5.94
CA GLY A 130 15.37 8.19 -7.28
C GLY A 130 13.94 7.65 -7.36
N PHE A 131 13.08 7.99 -6.40
CA PHE A 131 11.66 7.64 -6.48
C PHE A 131 10.98 8.26 -7.71
N THR A 132 9.96 7.57 -8.22
CA THR A 132 9.19 7.97 -9.40
C THR A 132 7.85 8.61 -9.04
N GLY A 133 7.58 8.82 -7.75
CA GLY A 133 6.34 9.42 -7.28
C GLY A 133 6.37 9.71 -5.79
N VAL A 134 5.29 10.35 -5.36
CA VAL A 134 5.01 10.71 -3.96
C VAL A 134 3.63 10.21 -3.59
N ASP A 135 3.51 9.65 -2.41
CA ASP A 135 2.26 9.27 -1.76
C ASP A 135 2.10 10.06 -0.47
N ILE A 136 0.95 10.69 -0.25
CA ILE A 136 0.66 11.46 0.96
C ILE A 136 -0.34 10.69 1.81
N ASP A 137 0.13 10.28 2.97
CA ASP A 137 -0.64 9.54 3.97
C ASP A 137 -0.81 10.38 5.24
N TRP A 138 -1.66 11.41 5.14
CA TRP A 138 -2.04 12.24 6.27
C TRP A 138 -3.32 11.70 6.91
N GLU A 139 -3.22 11.18 8.12
CA GLU A 139 -4.32 10.48 8.80
C GLU A 139 -4.79 11.24 10.06
N TYR A 140 -5.71 12.23 9.98
CA TYR A 140 -6.36 12.72 8.74
C TYR A 140 -6.43 14.25 8.78
N PRO A 141 -6.48 14.95 7.63
CA PRO A 141 -6.68 16.39 7.61
C PRO A 141 -7.95 16.80 8.38
N GLY A 142 -7.84 17.73 9.32
CA GLY A 142 -8.97 18.20 10.13
C GLY A 142 -9.41 17.26 11.26
N SER A 143 -8.74 16.12 11.45
CA SER A 143 -9.07 15.12 12.48
C SER A 143 -7.91 14.87 13.44
N SER A 144 -8.23 14.75 14.73
CA SER A 144 -7.27 14.35 15.76
C SER A 144 -7.37 12.87 16.15
N ALA A 145 -8.03 12.03 15.36
CA ALA A 145 -8.35 10.64 15.69
C ALA A 145 -7.09 9.79 15.95
N ALA A 146 -6.01 10.04 15.20
CA ALA A 146 -4.72 9.36 15.39
C ALA A 146 -3.86 9.96 16.53
N GLY A 147 -4.42 10.87 17.36
CA GLY A 147 -3.69 11.56 18.41
C GLY A 147 -2.83 12.72 17.92
N ILE A 148 -2.97 13.11 16.65
CA ILE A 148 -2.23 14.19 16.01
C ILE A 148 -2.93 15.53 16.19
N LYS A 149 -2.17 16.62 16.00
CA LYS A 149 -2.71 17.98 15.95
C LYS A 149 -3.53 18.16 14.67
N SER A 150 -4.70 18.84 14.81
CA SER A 150 -5.57 19.16 13.70
C SER A 150 -6.10 20.60 13.79
N ARG A 151 -6.48 21.14 12.63
CA ARG A 151 -7.12 22.45 12.45
C ARG A 151 -8.29 22.32 11.49
N GLU A 152 -9.24 23.24 11.60
CA GLU A 152 -10.41 23.31 10.72
C GLU A 152 -10.00 23.53 9.25
N GLU A 153 -8.89 24.23 9.02
CA GLU A 153 -8.37 24.55 7.69
C GLU A 153 -7.52 23.42 7.06
N ASP A 154 -7.29 22.32 7.75
CA ASP A 154 -6.35 21.29 7.30
C ASP A 154 -6.79 20.63 5.99
N VAL A 155 -8.08 20.49 5.73
CA VAL A 155 -8.59 19.93 4.46
C VAL A 155 -8.19 20.84 3.29
N ASP A 156 -8.40 22.14 3.39
CA ASP A 156 -7.99 23.09 2.35
C ASP A 156 -6.46 23.19 2.23
N ASN A 157 -5.75 23.10 3.36
CA ASN A 157 -4.29 23.07 3.39
C ASN A 157 -3.72 21.82 2.72
N TRP A 158 -4.37 20.67 2.90
CA TRP A 158 -4.02 19.41 2.23
C TRP A 158 -4.16 19.52 0.71
N TYR A 159 -5.29 20.02 0.21
CA TYR A 159 -5.44 20.26 -1.23
C TYR A 159 -4.42 21.26 -1.77
N ALA A 160 -4.07 22.28 -1.01
CA ALA A 160 -3.05 23.25 -1.42
C ALA A 160 -1.64 22.62 -1.44
N LEU A 161 -1.34 21.70 -0.52
CA LEU A 161 -0.10 20.89 -0.54
C LEU A 161 -0.06 20.01 -1.77
N LEU A 162 -1.14 19.25 -2.07
CA LEU A 162 -1.23 18.40 -3.25
C LEU A 162 -1.04 19.18 -4.54
N ALA A 163 -1.60 20.37 -4.65
CA ALA A 163 -1.42 21.24 -5.81
C ALA A 163 0.06 21.66 -6.01
N LEU A 164 0.78 21.96 -4.93
CA LEU A 164 2.22 22.28 -4.99
C LEU A 164 3.05 21.07 -5.39
N LEU A 165 2.72 19.89 -4.86
CA LEU A 165 3.38 18.63 -5.23
C LEU A 165 3.12 18.31 -6.71
N ARG A 166 1.88 18.38 -7.19
CA ARG A 166 1.54 18.16 -8.59
C ARG A 166 2.31 19.09 -9.51
N GLN A 167 2.33 20.39 -9.20
CA GLN A 167 3.11 21.36 -9.97
C GLN A 167 4.60 20.99 -10.02
N GLY A 168 5.17 20.59 -8.89
CA GLY A 168 6.59 20.21 -8.81
C GLY A 168 6.91 18.91 -9.54
N LEU A 169 5.96 17.95 -9.58
CA LEU A 169 6.09 16.70 -10.33
C LEU A 169 5.95 16.93 -11.84
N ASP A 170 5.00 17.76 -12.29
CA ASP A 170 4.82 18.13 -13.69
C ASP A 170 6.06 18.86 -14.28
N GLN A 171 6.68 19.73 -13.46
CA GLN A 171 7.93 20.35 -13.85
C GLN A 171 9.03 19.31 -14.08
N ARG A 172 9.18 18.33 -13.17
CA ARG A 172 10.15 17.24 -13.31
C ARG A 172 9.87 16.34 -14.51
N GLN A 173 8.61 16.05 -14.77
CA GLN A 173 8.19 15.33 -15.96
C GLN A 173 8.64 16.05 -17.22
N THR A 174 8.41 17.35 -17.31
CA THR A 174 8.84 18.18 -18.43
C THR A 174 10.36 18.22 -18.59
N GLU A 175 11.10 18.35 -17.50
CA GLU A 175 12.57 18.46 -17.50
C GLU A 175 13.28 17.14 -17.81
N ARG A 176 12.71 15.99 -17.35
CA ARG A 176 13.37 14.69 -17.38
C ARG A 176 12.78 13.70 -18.37
N GLY A 177 11.62 14.03 -18.98
CA GLY A 177 10.97 13.22 -20.02
C GLY A 177 10.44 11.87 -19.53
N ARG A 178 10.08 11.78 -18.23
CA ARG A 178 9.42 10.61 -17.62
C ARG A 178 8.27 11.04 -16.72
N ASP A 179 7.30 10.15 -16.56
CA ASP A 179 6.15 10.41 -15.69
C ASP A 179 6.54 10.36 -14.21
N TYR A 180 5.85 11.16 -13.40
CA TYR A 180 5.93 11.19 -11.95
C TYR A 180 4.54 11.14 -11.34
N LEU A 181 4.36 10.21 -10.42
CA LEU A 181 3.09 9.87 -9.82
C LEU A 181 2.84 10.67 -8.53
N LEU A 182 1.60 11.14 -8.35
CA LEU A 182 1.08 11.64 -7.08
C LEU A 182 -0.06 10.74 -6.60
N SER A 183 0.11 10.15 -5.42
CA SER A 183 -0.85 9.30 -4.74
C SER A 183 -1.26 9.89 -3.40
N VAL A 184 -2.41 9.48 -2.89
CA VAL A 184 -2.88 9.76 -1.52
C VAL A 184 -3.47 8.51 -0.90
N ALA A 185 -3.33 8.35 0.43
CA ALA A 185 -4.09 7.38 1.21
C ALA A 185 -5.31 8.06 1.85
N LEU A 186 -6.47 7.41 1.79
CA LEU A 186 -7.76 7.92 2.25
C LEU A 186 -8.39 6.96 3.25
N GLY A 187 -8.89 7.47 4.36
CA GLY A 187 -9.71 6.68 5.29
C GLY A 187 -11.02 6.26 4.66
N ALA A 188 -11.48 5.04 5.00
CA ALA A 188 -12.73 4.46 4.49
C ALA A 188 -13.96 4.75 5.36
N GLY A 189 -13.81 5.50 6.45
CA GLY A 189 -14.92 5.88 7.31
C GLY A 189 -15.75 7.04 6.72
N ALA A 190 -17.04 7.07 7.03
CA ALA A 190 -17.97 8.07 6.50
C ALA A 190 -17.53 9.52 6.78
N GLU A 191 -16.94 9.78 7.96
CA GLU A 191 -16.45 11.13 8.32
C GLU A 191 -15.26 11.57 7.48
N GLN A 192 -14.31 10.65 7.21
CA GLN A 192 -13.14 10.92 6.38
C GLN A 192 -13.55 11.12 4.92
N LEU A 193 -14.45 10.28 4.41
CA LEU A 193 -14.93 10.35 3.03
C LEU A 193 -15.73 11.63 2.76
N ALA A 194 -16.51 12.11 3.74
CA ALA A 194 -17.27 13.36 3.63
C ALA A 194 -16.39 14.62 3.45
N MET A 195 -15.12 14.55 3.77
CA MET A 195 -14.16 15.65 3.58
C MET A 195 -13.53 15.67 2.19
N VAL A 196 -13.76 14.62 1.38
CA VAL A 196 -13.13 14.47 0.06
C VAL A 196 -14.04 15.03 -1.03
N ASP A 197 -13.56 16.07 -1.71
CA ASP A 197 -14.09 16.51 -3.00
C ASP A 197 -13.41 15.71 -4.09
N GLY A 198 -14.10 14.69 -4.62
CA GLY A 198 -13.55 13.72 -5.56
C GLY A 198 -13.18 14.34 -6.91
N GLU A 199 -13.93 15.33 -7.40
CA GLU A 199 -13.62 16.04 -8.64
C GLU A 199 -12.32 16.84 -8.48
N ARG A 200 -12.20 17.61 -7.40
CA ARG A 200 -11.00 18.39 -7.07
C ARG A 200 -9.79 17.49 -6.88
N LEU A 201 -9.94 16.39 -6.13
CA LEU A 201 -8.87 15.41 -5.91
C LEU A 201 -8.42 14.77 -7.20
N GLY A 202 -9.37 14.32 -8.02
CA GLY A 202 -9.12 13.68 -9.31
C GLY A 202 -8.36 14.57 -10.30
N GLY A 203 -8.45 15.90 -10.17
CA GLY A 203 -7.65 16.87 -10.93
C GLY A 203 -6.19 17.01 -10.46
N LEU A 204 -5.84 16.48 -9.29
CA LEU A 204 -4.52 16.64 -8.68
C LEU A 204 -3.71 15.34 -8.64
N VAL A 205 -4.38 14.21 -8.32
CA VAL A 205 -3.70 12.93 -8.10
C VAL A 205 -3.86 11.97 -9.25
N ASP A 206 -2.92 11.05 -9.38
CA ASP A 206 -2.97 9.92 -10.33
C ASP A 206 -3.63 8.71 -9.68
N GLN A 207 -3.49 8.57 -8.35
CA GLN A 207 -3.97 7.43 -7.57
C GLN A 207 -4.53 7.88 -6.23
N ALA A 208 -5.55 7.17 -5.74
CA ALA A 208 -6.09 7.28 -4.39
C ALA A 208 -6.24 5.88 -3.79
N VAL A 209 -5.49 5.57 -2.75
CA VAL A 209 -5.59 4.33 -1.99
C VAL A 209 -6.68 4.48 -0.94
N VAL A 210 -7.74 3.70 -1.04
CA VAL A 210 -8.80 3.65 -0.03
C VAL A 210 -8.42 2.60 0.99
N MET A 211 -8.14 2.99 2.23
CA MET A 211 -7.78 2.08 3.32
C MET A 211 -9.02 1.30 3.80
N ALA A 212 -9.50 0.36 2.97
CA ALA A 212 -10.70 -0.43 3.19
C ALA A 212 -10.48 -1.56 4.21
N TYR A 213 -9.81 -1.23 5.28
CA TYR A 213 -9.53 -2.11 6.41
C TYR A 213 -9.64 -1.30 7.72
N ASP A 214 -9.55 -2.02 8.85
CA ASP A 214 -9.80 -1.44 10.16
C ASP A 214 -11.21 -0.82 10.30
N LEU A 215 -12.14 -1.28 9.44
CA LEU A 215 -13.53 -0.83 9.41
C LEU A 215 -14.27 -1.19 10.70
N GLN A 216 -13.88 -2.31 11.32
CA GLN A 216 -14.26 -2.74 12.66
C GLN A 216 -13.02 -3.26 13.39
N GLY A 217 -13.00 -3.17 14.72
CA GLY A 217 -11.85 -3.68 15.50
C GLY A 217 -11.55 -2.88 16.75
N PHE A 218 -12.01 -1.65 16.84
CA PHE A 218 -11.69 -0.74 17.94
C PHE A 218 -12.64 -0.86 19.14
N ASP A 219 -13.70 -1.63 19.02
CA ASP A 219 -14.65 -1.93 20.09
C ASP A 219 -14.67 -3.42 20.45
N ARG A 220 -15.61 -3.82 21.32
CA ARG A 220 -15.75 -5.18 21.81
C ARG A 220 -16.80 -6.01 21.07
N ILE A 221 -17.33 -5.51 19.97
CA ILE A 221 -18.22 -6.26 19.11
C ILE A 221 -17.40 -6.82 17.96
N THR A 222 -17.50 -8.14 17.76
CA THR A 222 -16.81 -8.80 16.64
C THR A 222 -17.45 -8.42 15.32
N GLY A 223 -16.64 -8.36 14.27
CA GLY A 223 -17.10 -8.03 12.93
C GLY A 223 -15.98 -8.09 11.90
N HIS A 224 -16.31 -7.80 10.67
CA HIS A 224 -15.32 -7.81 9.58
C HIS A 224 -14.51 -6.52 9.56
N HIS A 225 -13.19 -6.65 9.74
CA HIS A 225 -12.34 -5.46 9.67
C HIS A 225 -12.03 -5.01 8.24
N ALA A 226 -12.29 -5.84 7.24
CA ALA A 226 -12.03 -5.56 5.84
C ALA A 226 -13.11 -6.15 4.91
N GLY A 227 -14.40 -6.11 5.32
CA GLY A 227 -15.51 -6.58 4.50
C GLY A 227 -15.66 -5.78 3.20
N LEU A 228 -15.93 -6.47 2.09
CA LEU A 228 -16.20 -5.81 0.81
C LEU A 228 -17.54 -5.08 0.84
N TYR A 229 -18.59 -5.71 1.42
CA TYR A 229 -19.89 -5.12 1.58
C TYR A 229 -20.25 -4.93 3.06
N PRO A 230 -21.26 -4.08 3.36
CA PRO A 230 -21.68 -3.83 4.73
C PRO A 230 -22.13 -5.13 5.45
N ALA A 231 -21.84 -5.22 6.74
CA ALA A 231 -22.27 -6.32 7.61
C ALA A 231 -22.84 -5.77 8.91
N GLY A 232 -23.96 -6.35 9.38
CA GLY A 232 -24.65 -5.89 10.60
C GLY A 232 -25.16 -4.45 10.48
N ASP A 233 -24.96 -3.64 11.54
CA ASP A 233 -25.48 -2.29 11.64
C ASP A 233 -24.51 -1.22 11.08
N THR A 234 -23.32 -1.60 10.60
CA THR A 234 -22.33 -0.64 10.06
C THR A 234 -22.40 -0.56 8.55
N PRO A 235 -22.46 0.66 7.97
CA PRO A 235 -22.34 0.81 6.53
C PRO A 235 -20.89 0.66 6.04
N ASN A 236 -19.91 0.76 6.94
CA ASN A 236 -18.50 0.80 6.58
C ASN A 236 -18.06 -0.50 5.89
N SER A 237 -17.61 -0.38 4.67
CA SER A 237 -17.13 -1.49 3.84
C SER A 237 -16.29 -0.95 2.69
N GLY A 238 -15.56 -1.82 1.99
CA GLY A 238 -14.80 -1.42 0.81
C GLY A 238 -15.68 -0.79 -0.27
N ALA A 239 -16.79 -1.42 -0.60
CA ALA A 239 -17.74 -0.92 -1.60
C ALA A 239 -18.38 0.41 -1.19
N PHE A 240 -18.76 0.56 0.10
CA PHE A 240 -19.28 1.84 0.61
C PHE A 240 -18.27 2.97 0.38
N ALA A 241 -17.00 2.75 0.74
CA ALA A 241 -15.98 3.77 0.63
C ALA A 241 -15.68 4.17 -0.83
N VAL A 242 -15.57 3.19 -1.73
CA VAL A 242 -15.37 3.43 -3.15
C VAL A 242 -16.56 4.17 -3.76
N ASN A 243 -17.80 3.73 -3.47
CA ASN A 243 -19.00 4.39 -3.97
C ASN A 243 -19.09 5.84 -3.50
N ALA A 244 -18.80 6.12 -2.22
CA ALA A 244 -18.79 7.50 -1.71
C ALA A 244 -17.81 8.40 -2.46
N LEU A 245 -16.61 7.87 -2.81
CA LEU A 245 -15.62 8.62 -3.57
C LEU A 245 -16.04 8.83 -5.04
N THR A 246 -16.61 7.81 -5.68
CA THR A 246 -17.08 7.95 -7.07
C THR A 246 -18.30 8.87 -7.16
N ASP A 247 -19.20 8.83 -6.19
CA ASP A 247 -20.34 9.74 -6.07
C ASP A 247 -19.88 11.19 -5.84
N SER A 248 -18.73 11.41 -5.18
CA SER A 248 -18.12 12.72 -5.01
C SER A 248 -17.36 13.22 -6.25
N GLY A 249 -17.30 12.41 -7.34
CA GLY A 249 -16.70 12.76 -8.62
C GLY A 249 -15.28 12.23 -8.86
N LEU A 250 -14.73 11.38 -7.98
CA LEU A 250 -13.45 10.74 -8.23
C LEU A 250 -13.62 9.60 -9.26
N PHE A 251 -12.81 9.63 -10.33
CA PHE A 251 -12.85 8.59 -11.35
C PHE A 251 -12.40 7.23 -10.80
N ALA A 252 -13.22 6.18 -10.94
CA ALA A 252 -12.93 4.84 -10.44
C ALA A 252 -11.56 4.30 -10.85
N GLY A 253 -11.14 4.56 -12.09
CA GLY A 253 -9.82 4.20 -12.62
C GLY A 253 -8.61 4.90 -11.96
N LYS A 254 -8.83 5.73 -10.93
CA LYS A 254 -7.77 6.26 -10.06
C LYS A 254 -7.78 5.64 -8.66
N ILE A 255 -8.77 4.80 -8.34
CA ILE A 255 -8.94 4.22 -7.00
C ILE A 255 -8.22 2.88 -6.91
N LEU A 256 -7.44 2.71 -5.86
CA LEU A 256 -6.84 1.46 -5.42
C LEU A 256 -7.56 1.00 -4.14
N LEU A 257 -8.07 -0.23 -4.12
CA LEU A 257 -8.65 -0.80 -2.91
C LEU A 257 -7.54 -1.28 -1.97
N GLY A 258 -7.53 -0.77 -0.75
CA GLY A 258 -6.61 -1.20 0.30
C GLY A 258 -6.95 -2.60 0.79
N ILE A 259 -5.96 -3.48 0.82
CA ILE A 259 -6.05 -4.88 1.27
C ILE A 259 -5.10 -5.06 2.46
N PRO A 260 -5.59 -5.51 3.64
CA PRO A 260 -4.73 -5.74 4.78
C PRO A 260 -4.03 -7.11 4.68
N ALA A 261 -2.72 -7.13 4.89
CA ALA A 261 -1.98 -8.38 5.05
C ALA A 261 -1.98 -8.90 6.50
N TYR A 262 -3.05 -8.61 7.23
CA TYR A 262 -3.22 -9.00 8.63
C TYR A 262 -4.70 -9.22 8.97
N GLY A 263 -4.93 -9.94 10.07
CA GLY A 263 -6.26 -10.07 10.67
C GLY A 263 -6.32 -9.46 12.07
N ARG A 264 -7.53 -9.12 12.52
CA ARG A 264 -7.82 -8.62 13.87
C ARG A 264 -8.40 -9.70 14.77
N VAL A 265 -8.01 -9.69 16.05
CA VAL A 265 -8.35 -10.75 17.02
C VAL A 265 -9.14 -10.17 18.18
N TRP A 266 -10.35 -10.68 18.41
CA TRP A 266 -11.13 -10.49 19.63
C TRP A 266 -11.05 -11.74 20.49
N ARG A 267 -11.02 -11.57 21.80
CA ARG A 267 -10.84 -12.68 22.76
C ARG A 267 -12.06 -12.89 23.64
N GLN A 268 -12.25 -14.14 24.05
CA GLN A 268 -13.35 -14.56 24.91
C GLN A 268 -14.70 -14.19 24.30
N VAL A 269 -14.91 -14.67 23.09
CA VAL A 269 -16.14 -14.50 22.29
C VAL A 269 -17.04 -15.70 22.54
N SER A 270 -18.38 -15.48 22.62
CA SER A 270 -19.34 -16.57 22.67
C SER A 270 -19.40 -17.27 21.30
N GLY A 271 -19.84 -18.56 21.30
CA GLY A 271 -20.03 -19.32 20.05
C GLY A 271 -21.34 -19.05 19.34
N ASP A 272 -22.19 -18.15 19.84
CA ASP A 272 -23.43 -17.79 19.18
C ASP A 272 -23.15 -17.10 17.87
N ASN A 273 -23.93 -17.42 16.82
CA ASN A 273 -23.71 -16.90 15.46
C ASN A 273 -22.25 -17.05 14.99
N ASP A 274 -21.64 -18.21 15.29
CA ASP A 274 -20.24 -18.50 14.98
C ASP A 274 -19.26 -17.38 15.40
N GLY A 275 -19.62 -16.67 16.47
CA GLY A 275 -18.87 -15.57 17.04
C GLY A 275 -19.00 -14.22 16.33
N LEU A 276 -19.72 -14.12 15.21
CA LEU A 276 -19.93 -12.88 14.48
C LEU A 276 -20.99 -12.01 15.16
N HIS A 277 -20.71 -10.68 15.24
CA HIS A 277 -21.53 -9.68 15.93
C HIS A 277 -21.76 -10.00 17.41
N GLN A 278 -20.80 -10.65 18.06
CA GLN A 278 -20.86 -11.02 19.45
C GLN A 278 -19.98 -10.10 20.31
N ARG A 279 -20.37 -10.01 21.59
CA ARG A 279 -19.56 -9.26 22.57
C ARG A 279 -18.33 -10.08 22.97
N ALA A 280 -17.18 -9.46 22.88
CA ALA A 280 -15.88 -10.01 23.33
C ALA A 280 -15.43 -9.37 24.65
N ALA A 281 -14.48 -10.02 25.33
CA ALA A 281 -13.82 -9.42 26.49
C ALA A 281 -12.83 -8.31 26.10
N THR A 282 -12.23 -8.39 24.91
CA THR A 282 -11.29 -7.39 24.38
C THR A 282 -11.81 -6.79 23.08
N ALA A 283 -11.38 -5.57 22.76
CA ALA A 283 -11.47 -5.05 21.41
C ALA A 283 -10.51 -5.81 20.47
N GLY A 284 -10.71 -5.69 19.16
CA GLY A 284 -9.89 -6.32 18.12
C GLY A 284 -8.53 -5.64 17.88
N ASN A 285 -7.87 -5.20 18.94
CA ASN A 285 -6.61 -4.43 18.86
C ASN A 285 -5.38 -5.29 18.59
N ARG A 286 -5.47 -6.62 18.75
CA ARG A 286 -4.39 -7.54 18.40
C ARG A 286 -4.51 -7.92 16.94
N THR A 287 -3.38 -7.97 16.26
CA THR A 287 -3.28 -8.44 14.89
C THR A 287 -2.55 -9.78 14.80
N LEU A 288 -2.84 -10.52 13.74
CA LEU A 288 -2.07 -11.67 13.25
C LEU A 288 -1.64 -11.35 11.82
N ARG A 289 -0.42 -11.74 11.47
CA ARG A 289 0.07 -11.63 10.09
C ARG A 289 -0.65 -12.63 9.19
N TYR A 290 -0.57 -12.41 7.88
CA TYR A 290 -1.23 -13.29 6.92
C TYR A 290 -0.73 -14.76 6.99
N ASP A 291 0.57 -14.97 7.17
CA ASP A 291 1.13 -16.32 7.36
C ASP A 291 0.63 -17.01 8.65
N GLU A 292 0.27 -16.24 9.69
CA GLU A 292 -0.36 -16.77 10.90
C GLU A 292 -1.84 -17.09 10.66
N LEU A 293 -2.56 -16.30 9.84
CA LEU A 293 -3.95 -16.58 9.46
C LEU A 293 -4.07 -17.92 8.72
N GLN A 294 -3.17 -18.18 7.79
CA GLN A 294 -3.12 -19.44 7.03
C GLN A 294 -2.93 -20.69 7.92
N GLN A 295 -2.47 -20.53 9.15
CA GLN A 295 -2.25 -21.63 10.08
C GLN A 295 -3.42 -21.86 11.06
N LEU A 296 -4.44 -20.99 11.10
CA LEU A 296 -5.50 -21.03 12.10
C LEU A 296 -6.26 -22.35 12.12
N GLU A 297 -6.65 -22.88 10.94
CA GLU A 297 -7.37 -24.14 10.85
C GLU A 297 -6.57 -25.32 11.41
N SER A 298 -5.26 -25.37 11.16
CA SER A 298 -4.36 -26.37 11.73
C SER A 298 -4.21 -26.23 13.25
N GLN A 299 -4.49 -25.05 13.79
CA GLN A 299 -4.50 -24.74 15.23
C GLN A 299 -5.87 -24.97 15.88
N GLY A 300 -6.84 -25.53 15.13
CA GLY A 300 -8.16 -25.89 15.66
C GLY A 300 -9.20 -24.77 15.61
N TYR A 301 -8.98 -23.75 14.80
CA TYR A 301 -10.00 -22.76 14.46
C TYR A 301 -10.87 -23.30 13.32
N THR A 302 -12.16 -22.95 13.36
CA THR A 302 -13.10 -23.18 12.26
C THR A 302 -13.18 -21.93 11.40
N ARG A 303 -13.00 -22.10 10.09
CA ARG A 303 -13.19 -21.04 9.09
C ARG A 303 -14.66 -20.89 8.77
N HIS A 304 -15.10 -19.66 8.57
CA HIS A 304 -16.45 -19.27 8.19
C HIS A 304 -16.40 -18.20 7.10
N ASP A 305 -17.44 -18.18 6.26
CA ASP A 305 -17.60 -17.22 5.18
C ASP A 305 -18.89 -16.41 5.38
N ASP A 306 -18.82 -15.12 5.16
CA ASP A 306 -19.96 -14.23 5.02
C ASP A 306 -20.17 -13.92 3.52
N GLU A 307 -21.13 -14.61 2.90
CA GLU A 307 -21.43 -14.44 1.47
C GLU A 307 -22.00 -13.05 1.16
N GLU A 308 -22.67 -12.39 2.13
CA GLU A 308 -23.23 -11.05 1.96
C GLU A 308 -22.13 -9.98 2.03
N ALA A 309 -21.26 -10.09 3.03
CA ALA A 309 -20.14 -9.15 3.21
C ALA A 309 -18.93 -9.46 2.32
N GLN A 310 -18.89 -10.65 1.68
CA GLN A 310 -17.73 -11.16 0.95
C GLN A 310 -16.48 -11.10 1.83
N ALA A 311 -16.56 -11.69 3.02
CA ALA A 311 -15.55 -11.63 4.05
C ALA A 311 -15.39 -12.97 4.76
N THR A 312 -14.19 -13.21 5.29
CA THR A 312 -13.83 -14.44 5.99
C THR A 312 -13.47 -14.17 7.43
N TRP A 313 -13.81 -15.13 8.33
CA TRP A 313 -13.35 -15.12 9.71
C TRP A 313 -13.12 -16.53 10.23
N TRP A 314 -12.44 -16.61 11.35
CA TRP A 314 -12.17 -17.84 12.08
C TRP A 314 -12.62 -17.74 13.52
N LEU A 315 -13.29 -18.79 14.01
CA LEU A 315 -13.64 -18.95 15.42
C LEU A 315 -12.91 -20.16 15.99
N GLY A 316 -12.18 -19.97 17.08
CA GLY A 316 -11.47 -21.07 17.76
C GLY A 316 -10.84 -20.63 19.06
N CYS A 317 -10.68 -21.57 20.00
CA CYS A 317 -10.06 -21.32 21.30
C CYS A 317 -10.64 -20.11 22.07
N GLY A 318 -11.95 -19.79 21.84
CA GLY A 318 -12.62 -18.62 22.40
C GLY A 318 -12.23 -17.28 21.77
N ASN A 319 -11.57 -17.30 20.62
CA ASN A 319 -11.20 -16.09 19.86
C ASN A 319 -11.93 -16.05 18.54
N PHE A 320 -12.28 -14.85 18.13
CA PHE A 320 -12.75 -14.51 16.77
C PHE A 320 -11.61 -13.78 16.06
N VAL A 321 -11.36 -14.17 14.82
CA VAL A 321 -10.31 -13.56 13.97
C VAL A 321 -10.95 -13.17 12.64
N SER A 322 -10.95 -11.89 12.30
CA SER A 322 -11.33 -11.40 10.97
C SER A 322 -10.08 -11.13 10.14
N GLY A 323 -10.04 -11.57 8.90
CA GLY A 323 -8.88 -11.39 8.02
C GLY A 323 -9.19 -11.79 6.59
N GLU A 324 -8.20 -11.71 5.73
CA GLU A 324 -8.29 -12.10 4.33
C GLU A 324 -7.92 -13.58 4.14
N ASP A 325 -8.48 -14.19 3.10
CA ASP A 325 -8.08 -15.46 2.54
C ASP A 325 -8.22 -15.47 1.00
N GLU A 326 -7.98 -16.59 0.35
CA GLU A 326 -8.09 -16.71 -1.10
C GLU A 326 -9.49 -16.37 -1.62
N ALA A 327 -10.56 -16.77 -0.91
CA ALA A 327 -11.92 -16.52 -1.33
C ALA A 327 -12.27 -15.02 -1.27
N SER A 328 -11.99 -14.36 -0.15
CA SER A 328 -12.23 -12.92 0.02
C SER A 328 -11.39 -12.07 -0.94
N LEU A 329 -10.11 -12.46 -1.17
CA LEU A 329 -9.24 -11.80 -2.14
C LEU A 329 -9.75 -11.95 -3.57
N THR A 330 -10.24 -13.13 -3.95
CA THR A 330 -10.84 -13.38 -5.27
C THR A 330 -12.09 -12.54 -5.47
N ALA A 331 -12.99 -12.52 -4.49
CA ALA A 331 -14.21 -11.69 -4.56
C ALA A 331 -13.89 -10.20 -4.72
N LYS A 332 -12.88 -9.70 -4.00
CA LYS A 332 -12.41 -8.31 -4.13
C LYS A 332 -11.77 -8.04 -5.50
N ALA A 333 -10.96 -8.96 -6.02
CA ALA A 333 -10.36 -8.83 -7.35
C ALA A 333 -11.41 -8.81 -8.47
N ASP A 334 -12.43 -9.67 -8.38
CA ASP A 334 -13.56 -9.68 -9.33
C ASP A 334 -14.32 -8.35 -9.27
N TRP A 335 -14.63 -7.90 -8.06
CA TRP A 335 -15.33 -6.64 -7.85
C TRP A 335 -14.54 -5.41 -8.35
N LEU A 336 -13.22 -5.40 -8.15
CA LEU A 336 -12.33 -4.36 -8.66
C LEU A 336 -12.45 -4.22 -10.19
N ARG A 337 -12.42 -5.35 -10.91
CA ARG A 337 -12.55 -5.38 -12.38
C ARG A 337 -13.92 -4.92 -12.84
N GLU A 338 -15.00 -5.42 -12.20
CA GLU A 338 -16.39 -5.09 -12.53
C GLU A 338 -16.69 -3.61 -12.36
N ASN A 339 -16.03 -2.94 -11.40
CA ASN A 339 -16.23 -1.54 -11.10
C ASN A 339 -15.16 -0.62 -11.73
N GLY A 340 -14.25 -1.18 -12.54
CA GLY A 340 -13.26 -0.41 -13.28
C GLY A 340 -12.26 0.35 -12.42
N LEU A 341 -11.89 -0.22 -11.23
CA LEU A 341 -10.89 0.38 -10.38
C LEU A 341 -9.49 0.22 -10.97
N LEU A 342 -8.56 1.08 -10.53
CA LEU A 342 -7.17 1.01 -10.95
C LEU A 342 -6.50 -0.30 -10.51
N GLY A 343 -6.89 -0.84 -9.34
CA GLY A 343 -6.33 -2.07 -8.79
C GLY A 343 -6.41 -2.12 -7.27
N ALA A 344 -5.41 -2.72 -6.64
CA ALA A 344 -5.34 -2.90 -5.19
C ALA A 344 -4.01 -2.45 -4.60
N ALA A 345 -4.04 -2.07 -3.31
CA ALA A 345 -2.86 -1.71 -2.53
C ALA A 345 -2.77 -2.56 -1.26
N VAL A 346 -1.68 -3.29 -1.07
CA VAL A 346 -1.48 -4.19 0.07
C VAL A 346 -0.77 -3.46 1.21
N TRP A 347 -1.39 -3.42 2.38
CA TRP A 347 -0.82 -2.97 3.64
C TRP A 347 -0.55 -4.16 4.57
N ALA A 348 0.65 -4.57 4.82
CA ALA A 348 1.96 -4.17 4.31
C ALA A 348 2.87 -5.41 4.25
N GLN A 349 3.96 -5.32 3.51
CA GLN A 349 4.88 -6.42 3.22
C GLN A 349 5.33 -7.20 4.46
N HIS A 350 5.72 -6.53 5.56
CA HIS A 350 6.19 -7.19 6.78
C HIS A 350 5.14 -8.09 7.47
N GLN A 351 3.87 -7.95 7.09
CA GLN A 351 2.75 -8.75 7.56
C GLN A 351 2.40 -9.91 6.59
N ASP A 352 3.06 -9.96 5.44
CA ASP A 352 2.99 -11.04 4.46
C ASP A 352 4.41 -11.55 4.13
N PRO A 353 5.13 -12.15 5.11
CA PRO A 353 6.47 -12.65 4.87
C PRO A 353 6.43 -13.79 3.84
N GLY A 354 7.14 -13.61 2.73
CA GLY A 354 7.10 -14.55 1.61
C GLY A 354 6.08 -14.21 0.51
N GLY A 355 5.20 -13.21 0.70
CA GLY A 355 4.34 -12.68 -0.34
C GLY A 355 3.16 -13.56 -0.72
N ALA A 356 2.67 -14.43 0.17
CA ALA A 356 1.59 -15.36 -0.14
C ALA A 356 0.28 -14.63 -0.48
N LEU A 357 -0.10 -13.60 0.30
CA LEU A 357 -1.26 -12.75 0.01
C LEU A 357 -1.06 -12.00 -1.31
N LEU A 358 0.11 -11.39 -1.47
CA LEU A 358 0.47 -10.64 -2.68
C LEU A 358 0.31 -11.50 -3.93
N MET A 359 0.86 -12.73 -3.92
CA MET A 359 0.78 -13.65 -5.06
C MET A 359 -0.65 -14.13 -5.32
N THR A 360 -1.43 -14.42 -4.26
CA THR A 360 -2.86 -14.78 -4.37
C THR A 360 -3.65 -13.64 -5.01
N LEU A 361 -3.50 -12.42 -4.51
CA LEU A 361 -4.18 -11.24 -5.06
C LEU A 361 -3.80 -10.97 -6.51
N SER A 362 -2.51 -11.01 -6.82
CA SER A 362 -2.00 -10.86 -8.19
C SER A 362 -2.54 -11.93 -9.13
N GLY A 363 -2.64 -13.18 -8.68
CA GLY A 363 -3.25 -14.27 -9.42
C GLY A 363 -4.75 -14.07 -9.65
N ALA A 364 -5.48 -13.60 -8.65
CA ALA A 364 -6.91 -13.28 -8.74
C ALA A 364 -7.18 -12.10 -9.71
N LEU A 365 -6.23 -11.18 -9.88
CA LEU A 365 -6.28 -10.09 -10.85
C LEU A 365 -5.85 -10.52 -12.27
N ALA A 366 -5.44 -11.76 -12.48
CA ALA A 366 -5.14 -12.24 -13.82
C ALA A 366 -6.38 -12.16 -14.73
N PRO A 367 -6.23 -11.88 -16.04
CA PRO A 367 -7.36 -11.84 -16.96
C PRO A 367 -8.12 -13.15 -16.87
N SER A 368 -9.45 -13.07 -16.77
CA SER A 368 -10.28 -14.25 -16.91
C SER A 368 -10.01 -14.93 -18.25
N PRO A 369 -9.83 -16.26 -18.33
CA PRO A 369 -9.71 -16.93 -19.61
C PRO A 369 -10.90 -16.51 -20.47
N VAL A 370 -10.61 -15.92 -21.65
CA VAL A 370 -11.66 -15.65 -22.64
C VAL A 370 -12.32 -16.99 -22.90
N ALA A 371 -13.61 -17.12 -22.56
CA ALA A 371 -14.36 -18.29 -22.96
C ALA A 371 -14.33 -18.31 -24.49
N ASP A 372 -13.57 -19.25 -25.05
CA ASP A 372 -13.55 -19.48 -26.48
C ASP A 372 -15.01 -19.73 -26.87
N GLY A 373 -15.59 -18.71 -27.53
CA GLY A 373 -16.99 -18.78 -27.96
C GLY A 373 -17.12 -19.91 -28.99
N ASP A 374 -17.96 -20.89 -28.64
CA ASP A 374 -18.43 -21.91 -29.54
C ASP A 374 -19.19 -21.32 -30.76
#